data_a73799b55a71616dccaaccb7d1f7be7e
#
_entry.id   a73799b55a71616dccaaccb7d1f7be7e
#
_cell.length_a   1.000
_cell.length_b   1.000
_cell.length_c   1.000
_cell.angle_alpha   90.00
_cell.angle_beta   90.00
_cell.angle_gamma   90.00
#
_symmetry.space_group_name_H-M   'P 1'
#
loop_
_entity.id
_entity.type
_entity.pdbx_description
1 polymer ?
#
loop_
_entity_poly.entity_id
_entity_poly.type
_entity_poly.pdbx_seq_one_letter_code
_entity_poly.pdbx_strand_id
1 'polypeptide(L)'
;KPAWAAWSPVGYLLGEAMVGVGLGETALRGIHLSVWVFHAAIAFVFIALIPQSYFMHLVTTPLNVFFSKLTPRGALAKIENIEEAENLGIGKFEEFSWKRRLDFDACVECGRCQDACPAYLSGSALNPKRIIVKLKRYMLDGDTRPLHGEVIQADELWACTTCMACVQECPAYIDIVDTIVDLRRFLALSEGALPSTAPLALQNIQRAGNPWGLAPTDRLKWADGLDVPVLEEGKHVEYLYWVGCSASYDRRNQNIARSVVKILKQAGVSFGVMAEERCHGEVARRLGEEYLYQTVTAENVENVKKYSFDKVITHCPHCFNTIKNEYPQFEGNFEVLHHSVVIADLVRSGRVKPTKATDRSVAFHDSCYLGRYNGIFEAPRETARSVPGLRLIELPRNRERGLCCGGGGGQMWMETPAKKRVNVIRVEEALGAKPDVVGVACPFCLAMVDLGRKVAGAEETLQVKDISELVAESLE
;
A
#
# COMPACT_ATOMS: atom_id res chain seq x y z
N LYS A 1 -49.43 37.10 -10.78
CA LYS A 1 -48.31 36.18 -10.59
C LYS A 1 -47.14 36.56 -11.51
N PRO A 2 -45.89 36.45 -11.10
CA PRO A 2 -44.74 36.75 -11.97
C PRO A 2 -44.65 35.71 -13.09
N ALA A 3 -44.11 36.11 -14.26
CA ALA A 3 -43.98 35.25 -15.43
C ALA A 3 -43.19 33.93 -15.20
N TRP A 4 -42.29 33.95 -14.21
CA TRP A 4 -41.48 32.79 -13.84
C TRP A 4 -42.21 31.80 -12.90
N ALA A 5 -43.43 32.11 -12.42
CA ALA A 5 -44.14 31.22 -11.48
C ALA A 5 -44.38 29.81 -12.04
N ALA A 6 -44.52 29.67 -13.37
CA ALA A 6 -44.69 28.39 -14.04
C ALA A 6 -43.47 27.46 -13.89
N TRP A 7 -42.27 28.01 -13.63
CA TRP A 7 -41.02 27.24 -13.39
C TRP A 7 -40.93 26.66 -11.98
N SER A 8 -41.88 26.98 -11.10
CA SER A 8 -42.02 26.42 -9.76
C SER A 8 -43.36 25.67 -9.66
N PRO A 9 -43.49 24.48 -10.27
CA PRO A 9 -44.81 23.83 -10.46
C PRO A 9 -45.51 23.55 -9.12
N VAL A 10 -44.77 23.11 -8.09
CA VAL A 10 -45.33 22.87 -6.75
C VAL A 10 -45.82 24.18 -6.11
N GLY A 11 -45.01 25.22 -6.14
CA GLY A 11 -45.36 26.55 -5.60
C GLY A 11 -46.50 27.18 -6.37
N TYR A 12 -46.57 26.97 -7.68
CA TYR A 12 -47.67 27.43 -8.54
C TYR A 12 -49.00 26.76 -8.15
N LEU A 13 -49.03 25.42 -8.05
CA LEU A 13 -50.20 24.64 -7.67
C LEU A 13 -50.71 24.98 -6.25
N LEU A 14 -49.78 25.10 -5.30
CA LEU A 14 -50.12 25.53 -3.94
C LEU A 14 -50.70 26.95 -3.92
N GLY A 15 -50.11 27.86 -4.69
CA GLY A 15 -50.62 29.22 -4.82
C GLY A 15 -52.02 29.28 -5.45
N GLU A 16 -52.31 28.46 -6.49
CA GLU A 16 -53.66 28.34 -7.07
C GLU A 16 -54.66 27.77 -6.07
N ALA A 17 -54.27 26.72 -5.33
CA ALA A 17 -55.13 26.11 -4.32
C ALA A 17 -55.49 27.12 -3.20
N MET A 18 -54.52 27.89 -2.71
CA MET A 18 -54.75 28.91 -1.66
C MET A 18 -55.68 30.04 -2.15
N VAL A 19 -55.55 30.48 -3.40
CA VAL A 19 -56.43 31.46 -4.01
C VAL A 19 -57.86 30.87 -4.22
N GLY A 20 -57.92 29.61 -4.66
CA GLY A 20 -59.17 28.87 -4.84
C GLY A 20 -59.98 28.68 -3.56
N VAL A 21 -59.34 28.64 -2.39
CA VAL A 21 -60.01 28.59 -1.07
C VAL A 21 -60.51 30.00 -0.61
N GLY A 22 -60.26 31.06 -1.39
CA GLY A 22 -60.71 32.39 -1.12
C GLY A 22 -59.88 33.22 -0.13
N LEU A 23 -58.62 32.84 0.06
CA LEU A 23 -57.68 33.60 0.91
C LEU A 23 -57.33 34.95 0.25
N GLY A 24 -57.60 36.04 0.96
CA GLY A 24 -57.25 37.40 0.51
C GLY A 24 -55.76 37.66 0.54
N GLU A 25 -55.31 38.70 -0.18
CA GLU A 25 -53.86 39.04 -0.34
C GLU A 25 -53.14 39.24 0.99
N THR A 26 -53.77 39.87 1.98
CA THR A 26 -53.16 40.09 3.31
C THR A 26 -52.90 38.77 4.04
N ALA A 27 -53.84 37.81 3.96
CA ALA A 27 -53.66 36.49 4.55
C ALA A 27 -52.55 35.70 3.83
N LEU A 28 -52.50 35.75 2.49
CA LEU A 28 -51.44 35.09 1.71
C LEU A 28 -50.06 35.67 2.02
N ARG A 29 -49.93 36.99 2.17
CA ARG A 29 -48.67 37.63 2.58
C ARG A 29 -48.28 37.23 3.99
N GLY A 30 -49.24 37.15 4.93
CA GLY A 30 -49.01 36.70 6.30
C GLY A 30 -48.50 35.24 6.35
N ILE A 31 -49.16 34.33 5.62
CA ILE A 31 -48.76 32.95 5.51
C ILE A 31 -47.34 32.84 4.90
N HIS A 32 -47.11 33.55 3.80
CA HIS A 32 -45.78 33.56 3.16
C HIS A 32 -44.69 34.02 4.11
N LEU A 33 -44.89 35.13 4.82
CA LEU A 33 -43.91 35.62 5.79
C LEU A 33 -43.68 34.63 6.93
N SER A 34 -44.73 34.01 7.45
CA SER A 34 -44.62 33.02 8.52
C SER A 34 -43.84 31.78 8.07
N VAL A 35 -44.16 31.26 6.87
CA VAL A 35 -43.41 30.10 6.29
C VAL A 35 -41.95 30.47 6.01
N TRP A 36 -41.70 31.69 5.51
CA TRP A 36 -40.34 32.16 5.26
C TRP A 36 -39.54 32.28 6.56
N VAL A 37 -40.08 32.91 7.60
CA VAL A 37 -39.44 33.02 8.93
C VAL A 37 -39.20 31.65 9.53
N PHE A 38 -40.20 30.76 9.46
CA PHE A 38 -40.05 29.38 9.96
C PHE A 38 -38.94 28.61 9.20
N HIS A 39 -38.90 28.71 7.87
CA HIS A 39 -37.85 28.10 7.07
C HIS A 39 -36.49 28.68 7.40
N ALA A 40 -36.34 29.99 7.52
CA ALA A 40 -35.10 30.66 7.91
C ALA A 40 -34.65 30.20 9.30
N ALA A 41 -35.57 30.12 10.27
CA ALA A 41 -35.25 29.61 11.62
C ALA A 41 -34.75 28.18 11.59
N ILE A 42 -35.40 27.28 10.86
CA ILE A 42 -34.94 25.88 10.70
C ILE A 42 -33.55 25.86 10.03
N ALA A 43 -33.30 26.64 8.98
CA ALA A 43 -32.02 26.70 8.29
C ALA A 43 -30.89 27.17 9.23
N PHE A 44 -31.14 28.23 10.02
CA PHE A 44 -30.14 28.69 11.00
C PHE A 44 -29.91 27.69 12.13
N VAL A 45 -30.94 27.05 12.64
CA VAL A 45 -30.80 25.97 13.64
C VAL A 45 -30.01 24.82 13.06
N PHE A 46 -30.30 24.39 11.83
CA PHE A 46 -29.54 23.34 11.15
C PHE A 46 -28.08 23.71 11.02
N ILE A 47 -27.75 24.91 10.52
CA ILE A 47 -26.37 25.40 10.38
C ILE A 47 -25.68 25.42 11.76
N ALA A 48 -26.33 25.92 12.80
CA ALA A 48 -25.78 25.96 14.16
C ALA A 48 -25.52 24.56 14.74
N LEU A 49 -26.25 23.54 14.33
CA LEU A 49 -26.09 22.16 14.77
C LEU A 49 -25.04 21.37 13.97
N ILE A 50 -24.60 21.86 12.79
CA ILE A 50 -23.59 21.16 11.98
C ILE A 50 -22.34 20.79 12.80
N PRO A 51 -21.70 21.71 13.58
CA PRO A 51 -20.49 21.40 14.31
C PRO A 51 -20.64 20.32 15.38
N GLN A 52 -21.86 20.12 15.88
CA GLN A 52 -22.16 19.17 16.98
C GLN A 52 -22.85 17.90 16.48
N SER A 53 -22.97 17.73 15.16
CA SER A 53 -23.71 16.64 14.56
C SER A 53 -22.88 15.85 13.56
N TYR A 54 -23.42 14.72 13.13
CA TYR A 54 -22.85 13.93 12.03
C TYR A 54 -22.59 14.75 10.76
N PHE A 55 -23.31 15.86 10.55
CA PHE A 55 -23.15 16.72 9.37
C PHE A 55 -21.85 17.53 9.34
N MET A 56 -21.05 17.51 10.40
CA MET A 56 -19.73 18.18 10.40
C MET A 56 -18.86 17.70 9.24
N HIS A 57 -19.00 16.44 8.79
CA HIS A 57 -18.24 15.91 7.65
C HIS A 57 -18.50 16.68 6.34
N LEU A 58 -19.62 17.40 6.19
CA LEU A 58 -19.87 18.27 5.02
C LEU A 58 -18.82 19.39 4.91
N VAL A 59 -18.21 19.78 6.03
CA VAL A 59 -17.15 20.79 6.11
C VAL A 59 -15.78 20.11 6.14
N THR A 60 -15.61 19.13 7.01
CA THR A 60 -14.31 18.52 7.27
C THR A 60 -13.82 17.62 6.12
N THR A 61 -14.71 16.92 5.41
CA THR A 61 -14.30 16.08 4.28
C THR A 61 -13.72 16.89 3.11
N PRO A 62 -14.36 17.97 2.59
CA PRO A 62 -13.74 18.81 1.57
C PRO A 62 -12.41 19.43 2.02
N LEU A 63 -12.31 19.88 3.28
CA LEU A 63 -11.07 20.39 3.83
C LEU A 63 -9.99 19.30 3.88
N ASN A 64 -10.36 18.08 4.29
CA ASN A 64 -9.43 16.97 4.35
C ASN A 64 -8.88 16.57 2.97
N VAL A 65 -9.74 16.60 1.95
CA VAL A 65 -9.33 16.38 0.55
C VAL A 65 -8.39 17.49 0.08
N PHE A 66 -8.70 18.76 0.40
CA PHE A 66 -7.87 19.90 0.06
C PHE A 66 -6.48 19.82 0.70
N PHE A 67 -6.39 19.43 1.96
CA PHE A 67 -5.15 19.26 2.71
C PHE A 67 -4.53 17.86 2.59
N SER A 68 -4.94 17.06 1.61
CA SER A 68 -4.32 15.75 1.38
C SER A 68 -2.82 15.91 1.07
N LYS A 69 -2.00 14.97 1.55
CA LYS A 69 -0.55 15.04 1.33
C LYS A 69 -0.21 14.87 -0.15
N LEU A 70 0.76 15.66 -0.61
CA LEU A 70 1.25 15.66 -1.99
C LEU A 70 2.51 14.79 -2.17
N THR A 71 3.03 14.20 -1.10
CA THR A 71 4.14 13.25 -1.16
C THR A 71 3.73 11.95 -1.86
N PRO A 72 4.67 11.14 -2.34
CA PRO A 72 4.36 9.86 -2.96
C PRO A 72 3.45 9.02 -2.06
N ARG A 73 2.49 8.34 -2.66
CA ARG A 73 1.50 7.55 -1.94
C ARG A 73 2.18 6.50 -1.06
N GLY A 74 1.83 6.44 0.21
CA GLY A 74 2.38 5.49 1.18
C GLY A 74 3.81 5.76 1.64
N ALA A 75 4.46 6.82 1.16
CA ALA A 75 5.71 7.29 1.76
C ALA A 75 5.43 7.81 3.16
N LEU A 76 6.06 7.22 4.16
CA LEU A 76 5.98 7.67 5.55
C LEU A 76 6.94 8.84 5.76
N ALA A 77 6.56 9.78 6.60
CA ALA A 77 7.48 10.82 7.05
C ALA A 77 8.54 10.23 7.99
N LYS A 78 9.79 10.68 7.89
CA LYS A 78 10.81 10.33 8.88
C LYS A 78 10.56 11.08 10.19
N ILE A 79 11.07 10.56 11.30
CA ILE A 79 11.19 11.30 12.55
C ILE A 79 12.46 12.15 12.43
N GLU A 80 12.30 13.47 12.43
CA GLU A 80 13.44 14.38 12.35
C GLU A 80 14.26 14.31 13.64
N ASN A 81 15.59 14.36 13.53
CA ASN A 81 16.53 14.32 14.66
C ASN A 81 16.18 13.22 15.67
N ILE A 82 15.99 11.99 15.19
CA ILE A 82 15.44 10.88 15.97
C ILE A 82 16.20 10.61 17.29
N GLU A 83 17.49 10.94 17.36
CA GLU A 83 18.31 10.79 18.57
C GLU A 83 17.95 11.79 19.67
N GLU A 84 17.39 12.94 19.31
CA GLU A 84 17.00 14.02 20.23
C GLU A 84 15.48 14.15 20.34
N ALA A 85 14.72 13.36 19.57
CA ALA A 85 13.28 13.48 19.50
C ALA A 85 12.62 13.02 20.82
N GLU A 86 11.83 13.90 21.43
CA GLU A 86 11.05 13.57 22.62
C GLU A 86 9.92 12.58 22.32
N ASN A 87 9.35 12.65 21.10
CA ASN A 87 8.23 11.81 20.66
C ASN A 87 8.67 10.84 19.55
N LEU A 88 8.72 9.56 19.90
CA LEU A 88 9.10 8.47 18.99
C LEU A 88 7.88 7.74 18.40
N GLY A 89 6.83 8.46 18.08
CA GLY A 89 5.56 7.94 17.59
C GLY A 89 4.39 8.57 18.35
N ILE A 90 3.21 7.97 18.28
CA ILE A 90 2.00 8.49 18.93
C ILE A 90 1.64 7.62 20.15
N GLY A 91 1.99 8.09 21.33
CA GLY A 91 1.62 7.48 22.62
C GLY A 91 0.37 8.10 23.22
N LYS A 92 0.16 9.41 22.97
CA LYS A 92 -0.97 10.19 23.47
C LYS A 92 -1.71 10.86 22.33
N PHE A 93 -3.00 11.14 22.53
CA PHE A 93 -3.84 11.74 21.49
C PHE A 93 -3.34 13.14 21.06
N GLU A 94 -2.78 13.90 21.99
CA GLU A 94 -2.27 15.26 21.76
C GLU A 94 -1.07 15.30 20.78
N GLU A 95 -0.39 14.18 20.60
CA GLU A 95 0.75 14.05 19.69
C GLU A 95 0.32 13.90 18.22
N PHE A 96 -0.96 13.60 17.96
CA PHE A 96 -1.49 13.64 16.59
C PHE A 96 -1.45 15.06 16.04
N SER A 97 -0.91 15.21 14.83
CA SER A 97 -0.93 16.48 14.10
C SER A 97 -2.37 16.95 13.85
N TRP A 98 -2.56 18.24 13.61
CA TRP A 98 -3.86 18.80 13.25
C TRP A 98 -4.47 18.11 12.02
N LYS A 99 -3.63 17.70 11.03
CA LYS A 99 -4.08 16.99 9.83
C LYS A 99 -4.63 15.59 10.17
N ARG A 100 -3.99 14.86 11.09
CA ARG A 100 -4.50 13.56 11.56
C ARG A 100 -5.83 13.71 12.30
N ARG A 101 -5.96 14.75 13.13
CA ARG A 101 -7.23 15.03 13.81
C ARG A 101 -8.33 15.38 12.80
N LEU A 102 -8.00 16.13 11.74
CA LEU A 102 -8.92 16.41 10.63
C LEU A 102 -9.31 15.11 9.88
N ASP A 103 -8.37 14.16 9.68
CA ASP A 103 -8.66 12.83 9.11
C ASP A 103 -9.75 12.12 9.91
N PHE A 104 -9.64 12.12 11.25
CA PHE A 104 -10.62 11.45 12.12
C PHE A 104 -11.99 12.10 12.01
N ASP A 105 -12.05 13.41 12.01
CA ASP A 105 -13.29 14.16 11.94
C ASP A 105 -13.96 14.04 10.55
N ALA A 106 -13.18 13.98 9.47
CA ALA A 106 -13.69 13.78 8.11
C ALA A 106 -14.30 12.40 7.87
N CYS A 107 -14.12 11.43 8.79
CA CYS A 107 -14.63 10.08 8.63
C CYS A 107 -16.18 10.06 8.67
N VAL A 108 -16.77 9.58 7.57
CA VAL A 108 -18.23 9.40 7.41
C VAL A 108 -18.72 7.99 7.77
N GLU A 109 -17.89 7.17 8.36
CA GLU A 109 -18.18 5.80 8.83
C GLU A 109 -18.79 4.87 7.75
N CYS A 110 -18.59 5.15 6.47
CA CYS A 110 -19.21 4.45 5.34
C CYS A 110 -18.85 2.96 5.19
N GLY A 111 -17.79 2.48 5.84
CA GLY A 111 -17.40 1.06 5.85
C GLY A 111 -16.52 0.59 4.69
N ARG A 112 -16.32 1.36 3.60
CA ARG A 112 -15.54 0.93 2.42
C ARG A 112 -14.13 0.45 2.77
N CYS A 113 -13.44 1.14 3.69
CA CYS A 113 -12.10 0.76 4.15
C CYS A 113 -12.10 -0.58 4.90
N GLN A 114 -13.17 -0.90 5.63
CA GLN A 114 -13.38 -2.18 6.31
C GLN A 114 -13.54 -3.31 5.30
N ASP A 115 -14.44 -3.13 4.32
CA ASP A 115 -14.79 -4.17 3.35
C ASP A 115 -13.63 -4.49 2.39
N ALA A 116 -12.75 -3.52 2.14
CA ALA A 116 -11.54 -3.71 1.34
C ALA A 116 -10.35 -4.26 2.14
N CYS A 117 -10.41 -4.27 3.47
CA CYS A 117 -9.26 -4.63 4.30
C CYS A 117 -9.01 -6.15 4.34
N PRO A 118 -7.84 -6.64 3.88
CA PRO A 118 -7.53 -8.07 3.91
C PRO A 118 -7.45 -8.64 5.34
N ALA A 119 -6.97 -7.86 6.31
CA ALA A 119 -6.94 -8.26 7.71
C ALA A 119 -8.35 -8.43 8.29
N TYR A 120 -9.27 -7.52 7.98
CA TYR A 120 -10.68 -7.66 8.38
C TYR A 120 -11.33 -8.88 7.73
N LEU A 121 -11.11 -9.09 6.44
CA LEU A 121 -11.62 -10.26 5.70
C LEU A 121 -11.06 -11.59 6.22
N SER A 122 -9.85 -11.59 6.77
CA SER A 122 -9.23 -12.76 7.38
C SER A 122 -9.81 -13.09 8.77
N GLY A 123 -10.62 -12.21 9.34
CA GLY A 123 -11.15 -12.32 10.69
C GLY A 123 -10.12 -12.05 11.78
N SER A 124 -9.05 -11.31 11.47
CA SER A 124 -8.10 -10.79 12.47
C SER A 124 -8.66 -9.59 13.23
N ALA A 125 -7.95 -9.11 14.24
CA ALA A 125 -8.41 -8.04 15.13
C ALA A 125 -8.64 -6.69 14.43
N LEU A 126 -7.91 -6.41 13.35
CA LEU A 126 -7.96 -5.11 12.68
C LEU A 126 -9.27 -4.87 11.93
N ASN A 127 -9.90 -3.76 12.27
CA ASN A 127 -10.91 -3.10 11.44
C ASN A 127 -10.50 -1.64 11.24
N PRO A 128 -10.07 -1.22 10.02
CA PRO A 128 -9.55 0.13 9.79
C PRO A 128 -10.58 1.24 10.03
N LYS A 129 -11.87 0.99 9.74
CA LYS A 129 -12.94 1.91 10.10
C LYS A 129 -13.01 2.10 11.61
N ARG A 130 -12.95 1.00 12.36
CA ARG A 130 -13.08 1.02 13.82
C ARG A 130 -11.93 1.78 14.49
N ILE A 131 -10.70 1.68 13.97
CA ILE A 131 -9.56 2.48 14.45
C ILE A 131 -9.87 3.97 14.33
N ILE A 132 -10.27 4.45 13.15
CA ILE A 132 -10.57 5.87 12.91
C ILE A 132 -11.76 6.33 13.73
N VAL A 133 -12.82 5.53 13.84
CA VAL A 133 -14.01 5.87 14.63
C VAL A 133 -13.70 5.94 16.13
N LYS A 134 -12.87 5.05 16.66
CA LYS A 134 -12.40 5.11 18.06
C LYS A 134 -11.64 6.41 18.32
N LEU A 135 -10.71 6.79 17.42
CA LEU A 135 -9.93 8.04 17.54
C LEU A 135 -10.81 9.28 17.40
N LYS A 136 -11.79 9.27 16.49
CA LYS A 136 -12.78 10.34 16.36
C LYS A 136 -13.59 10.51 17.65
N ARG A 137 -14.12 9.43 18.21
CA ARG A 137 -14.88 9.47 19.46
C ARG A 137 -14.03 9.93 20.63
N TYR A 138 -12.81 9.41 20.75
CA TYR A 138 -11.85 9.85 21.75
C TYR A 138 -11.68 11.38 21.74
N MET A 139 -11.51 11.95 20.55
CA MET A 139 -11.39 13.39 20.33
C MET A 139 -12.66 14.16 20.75
N LEU A 140 -13.83 13.70 20.29
CA LEU A 140 -15.08 14.42 20.49
C LEU A 140 -15.61 14.32 21.93
N ASP A 141 -15.38 13.18 22.59
CA ASP A 141 -15.85 12.93 23.95
C ASP A 141 -14.89 13.50 25.01
N GLY A 142 -13.71 14.01 24.59
CA GLY A 142 -12.65 14.46 25.52
C GLY A 142 -12.15 13.33 26.40
N ASP A 143 -12.03 12.11 25.83
CA ASP A 143 -11.59 10.90 26.53
C ASP A 143 -10.14 11.07 27.04
N THR A 144 -9.85 10.58 28.22
CA THR A 144 -8.54 10.67 28.87
C THR A 144 -7.92 9.30 29.18
N ARG A 145 -8.57 8.22 28.75
CA ARG A 145 -8.03 6.86 28.94
C ARG A 145 -6.72 6.69 28.14
N PRO A 146 -5.84 5.80 28.58
CA PRO A 146 -4.66 5.43 27.81
C PRO A 146 -5.02 5.04 26.38
N LEU A 147 -4.33 5.66 25.40
CA LEU A 147 -4.62 5.41 23.98
C LEU A 147 -4.30 3.96 23.61
N HIS A 148 -3.15 3.47 24.06
CA HIS A 148 -2.72 2.08 23.85
C HIS A 148 -3.22 1.17 24.98
N GLY A 149 -3.71 0.00 24.62
CA GLY A 149 -4.20 -1.02 25.55
C GLY A 149 -5.67 -0.83 25.98
N GLU A 150 -6.18 0.41 26.10
CA GLU A 150 -7.58 0.65 26.41
C GLU A 150 -8.42 1.06 25.19
N VAL A 151 -7.98 2.06 24.44
CA VAL A 151 -8.72 2.54 23.26
C VAL A 151 -8.33 1.73 22.02
N ILE A 152 -7.06 1.61 21.73
CA ILE A 152 -6.51 0.85 20.62
C ILE A 152 -5.70 -0.32 21.16
N GLN A 153 -6.05 -1.54 20.72
CA GLN A 153 -5.33 -2.75 21.10
C GLN A 153 -4.13 -2.97 20.18
N ALA A 154 -3.02 -3.48 20.71
CA ALA A 154 -1.82 -3.77 19.93
C ALA A 154 -2.10 -4.74 18.77
N ASP A 155 -2.93 -5.77 18.98
CA ASP A 155 -3.31 -6.74 17.95
C ASP A 155 -4.04 -6.10 16.77
N GLU A 156 -4.82 -5.03 17.01
CA GLU A 156 -5.46 -4.26 15.94
C GLU A 156 -4.41 -3.61 15.03
N LEU A 157 -3.33 -3.10 15.63
CA LEU A 157 -2.25 -2.44 14.90
C LEU A 157 -1.38 -3.46 14.17
N TRP A 158 -0.97 -4.53 14.85
CA TRP A 158 -0.07 -5.53 14.27
C TRP A 158 -0.69 -6.34 13.13
N ALA A 159 -2.00 -6.48 13.07
CA ALA A 159 -2.68 -7.16 11.97
C ALA A 159 -2.65 -6.38 10.63
N CYS A 160 -2.20 -5.12 10.61
CA CYS A 160 -2.13 -4.33 9.37
C CYS A 160 -1.00 -4.80 8.46
N THR A 161 -1.36 -5.16 7.21
CA THR A 161 -0.41 -5.50 6.14
C THR A 161 0.13 -4.29 5.38
N THR A 162 -0.19 -3.09 5.79
CA THR A 162 0.17 -1.82 5.12
C THR A 162 -0.12 -1.77 3.61
N CYS A 163 -1.09 -2.54 3.14
CA CYS A 163 -1.37 -2.70 1.70
C CYS A 163 -2.12 -1.53 1.05
N MET A 164 -2.53 -0.52 1.81
CA MET A 164 -3.27 0.68 1.39
C MET A 164 -4.65 0.43 0.73
N ALA A 165 -5.24 -0.75 0.85
CA ALA A 165 -6.57 -0.99 0.31
C ALA A 165 -7.63 -0.07 0.98
N CYS A 166 -7.51 0.15 2.29
CA CYS A 166 -8.39 1.05 3.05
C CYS A 166 -8.25 2.52 2.62
N VAL A 167 -7.02 2.97 2.32
CA VAL A 167 -6.75 4.34 1.84
C VAL A 167 -7.27 4.53 0.41
N GLN A 168 -7.10 3.50 -0.45
CA GLN A 168 -7.59 3.50 -1.82
C GLN A 168 -9.11 3.67 -1.91
N GLU A 169 -9.86 3.00 -1.04
CA GLU A 169 -11.32 3.03 -1.03
C GLU A 169 -11.90 4.19 -0.21
N CYS A 170 -11.07 5.00 0.46
CA CYS A 170 -11.55 6.10 1.30
C CYS A 170 -11.92 7.35 0.48
N PRO A 171 -13.21 7.73 0.40
CA PRO A 171 -13.61 8.92 -0.35
C PRO A 171 -13.22 10.23 0.35
N ALA A 172 -12.88 10.17 1.64
CA ALA A 172 -12.44 11.32 2.43
C ALA A 172 -10.91 11.47 2.48
N TYR A 173 -10.14 10.64 1.77
CA TYR A 173 -8.68 10.69 1.70
C TYR A 173 -7.97 10.58 3.07
N ILE A 174 -8.49 9.73 3.95
CA ILE A 174 -7.92 9.51 5.28
C ILE A 174 -6.67 8.62 5.19
N ASP A 175 -5.57 9.06 5.79
CA ASP A 175 -4.29 8.35 5.81
C ASP A 175 -4.24 7.29 6.94
N ILE A 176 -5.04 6.23 6.78
CA ILE A 176 -5.22 5.19 7.82
C ILE A 176 -3.93 4.43 8.08
N VAL A 177 -3.16 4.11 7.03
CA VAL A 177 -1.91 3.33 7.16
C VAL A 177 -0.85 4.11 7.92
N ASP A 178 -0.71 5.40 7.62
CA ASP A 178 0.23 6.27 8.33
C ASP A 178 -0.13 6.36 9.82
N THR A 179 -1.43 6.54 10.13
CA THR A 179 -1.93 6.54 11.51
C THR A 179 -1.54 5.25 12.26
N ILE A 180 -1.72 4.09 11.61
CA ILE A 180 -1.35 2.80 12.21
C ILE A 180 0.16 2.70 12.43
N VAL A 181 0.98 3.16 11.47
CA VAL A 181 2.45 3.10 11.63
C VAL A 181 2.93 4.08 12.70
N ASP A 182 2.35 5.28 12.80
CA ASP A 182 2.69 6.23 13.87
C ASP A 182 2.37 5.66 15.27
N LEU A 183 1.26 4.93 15.42
CA LEU A 183 0.94 4.20 16.65
C LEU A 183 1.91 3.03 16.90
N ARG A 184 2.34 2.30 15.85
CA ARG A 184 3.35 1.24 15.96
C ARG A 184 4.71 1.78 16.39
N ARG A 185 5.11 2.97 15.92
CA ARG A 185 6.37 3.63 16.29
C ARG A 185 6.48 3.79 17.81
N PHE A 186 5.42 4.25 18.45
CA PHE A 186 5.38 4.35 19.91
C PHE A 186 5.54 2.98 20.59
N LEU A 187 4.79 1.97 20.15
CA LEU A 187 4.91 0.62 20.70
C LEU A 187 6.31 0.02 20.52
N ALA A 188 6.92 0.23 19.34
CA ALA A 188 8.23 -0.32 19.04
C ALA A 188 9.37 0.42 19.76
N LEU A 189 9.39 1.76 19.71
CA LEU A 189 10.51 2.57 20.16
C LEU A 189 10.41 2.99 21.61
N SER A 190 9.20 3.26 22.12
CA SER A 190 9.02 3.73 23.51
C SER A 190 8.70 2.59 24.46
N GLU A 191 7.93 1.58 24.03
CA GLU A 191 7.50 0.48 24.90
C GLU A 191 8.25 -0.83 24.64
N GLY A 192 9.00 -0.94 23.55
CA GLY A 192 9.67 -2.19 23.15
C GLY A 192 8.70 -3.35 22.89
N ALA A 193 7.42 -3.05 22.65
CA ALA A 193 6.32 -4.01 22.53
C ALA A 193 6.12 -4.50 21.10
N LEU A 194 7.12 -5.16 20.53
CA LEU A 194 7.04 -5.78 19.21
C LEU A 194 6.45 -7.20 19.28
N PRO A 195 5.75 -7.68 18.22
CA PRO A 195 5.28 -9.06 18.15
C PRO A 195 6.41 -10.08 18.24
N SER A 196 6.14 -11.25 18.80
CA SER A 196 7.08 -12.25 19.29
C SER A 196 8.27 -12.60 18.39
N THR A 197 8.10 -12.64 17.07
CA THR A 197 9.16 -13.02 16.10
C THR A 197 9.77 -11.84 15.35
N ALA A 198 9.14 -10.68 15.36
CA ALA A 198 9.62 -9.46 14.69
C ALA A 198 10.98 -8.96 15.21
N PRO A 199 11.27 -8.96 16.55
CA PRO A 199 12.56 -8.53 17.07
C PRO A 199 13.76 -9.27 16.48
N LEU A 200 13.62 -10.60 16.25
CA LEU A 200 14.69 -11.39 15.65
C LEU A 200 15.01 -10.93 14.22
N ALA A 201 13.97 -10.67 13.41
CA ALA A 201 14.17 -10.18 12.05
C ALA A 201 14.85 -8.79 12.04
N LEU A 202 14.49 -7.90 12.97
CA LEU A 202 15.11 -6.58 13.12
C LEU A 202 16.58 -6.67 13.54
N GLN A 203 16.90 -7.51 14.53
CA GLN A 203 18.27 -7.77 14.94
C GLN A 203 19.11 -8.35 13.80
N ASN A 204 18.54 -9.26 13.02
CA ASN A 204 19.21 -9.84 11.86
C ASN A 204 19.47 -8.80 10.77
N ILE A 205 18.54 -7.89 10.51
CA ILE A 205 18.73 -6.75 9.57
C ILE A 205 19.90 -5.89 10.05
N GLN A 206 19.95 -5.57 11.33
CA GLN A 206 21.00 -4.75 11.91
C GLN A 206 22.39 -5.43 11.78
N ARG A 207 22.50 -6.71 12.17
CA ARG A 207 23.78 -7.44 12.26
C ARG A 207 24.25 -7.98 10.93
N ALA A 208 23.36 -8.62 10.16
CA ALA A 208 23.69 -9.36 8.94
C ALA A 208 23.22 -8.68 7.65
N GLY A 209 22.54 -7.53 7.72
CA GLY A 209 21.99 -6.85 6.56
C GLY A 209 20.86 -7.61 5.85
N ASN A 210 20.26 -8.61 6.51
CA ASN A 210 19.09 -9.34 5.98
C ASN A 210 18.25 -9.91 7.12
N PRO A 211 16.93 -10.06 6.94
CA PRO A 211 16.03 -10.48 8.02
C PRO A 211 16.16 -11.95 8.44
N TRP A 212 16.84 -12.80 7.66
CA TRP A 212 17.07 -14.21 8.00
C TRP A 212 18.31 -14.43 8.88
N GLY A 213 19.19 -13.41 9.00
CA GLY A 213 20.46 -13.54 9.74
C GLY A 213 21.51 -14.41 9.01
N LEU A 214 21.35 -14.61 7.71
CA LEU A 214 22.29 -15.36 6.90
C LEU A 214 23.55 -14.55 6.62
N ALA A 215 24.67 -15.25 6.39
CA ALA A 215 25.97 -14.61 6.21
C ALA A 215 25.98 -13.63 5.02
N PRO A 216 26.47 -12.40 5.18
CA PRO A 216 26.58 -11.44 4.06
C PRO A 216 27.40 -11.99 2.89
N THR A 217 28.41 -12.82 3.15
CA THR A 217 29.25 -13.50 2.14
C THR A 217 28.46 -14.42 1.21
N ASP A 218 27.26 -14.86 1.63
CA ASP A 218 26.42 -15.75 0.86
C ASP A 218 25.47 -14.98 -0.09
N ARG A 219 25.48 -13.65 -0.03
CA ARG A 219 24.55 -12.80 -0.78
C ARG A 219 24.60 -13.02 -2.29
N LEU A 220 25.76 -13.30 -2.85
CA LEU A 220 25.94 -13.50 -4.28
C LEU A 220 25.84 -14.97 -4.73
N LYS A 221 25.64 -15.95 -3.83
CA LYS A 221 25.52 -17.37 -4.20
C LYS A 221 24.40 -17.68 -5.18
N TRP A 222 23.36 -16.85 -5.23
CA TRP A 222 22.29 -16.99 -6.23
C TRP A 222 22.83 -16.86 -7.68
N ALA A 223 23.95 -16.14 -7.86
CA ALA A 223 24.56 -15.85 -9.15
C ALA A 223 25.54 -16.93 -9.61
N ASP A 224 25.80 -17.96 -8.79
CA ASP A 224 26.75 -19.02 -9.12
C ASP A 224 26.42 -19.66 -10.49
N GLY A 225 27.41 -19.69 -11.37
CA GLY A 225 27.29 -20.19 -12.73
C GLY A 225 26.66 -19.25 -13.75
N LEU A 226 26.38 -17.99 -13.38
CA LEU A 226 25.71 -17.03 -14.29
C LEU A 226 26.63 -15.93 -14.82
N ASP A 227 27.86 -15.80 -14.40
CA ASP A 227 28.74 -14.69 -14.79
C ASP A 227 28.02 -13.33 -14.66
N VAL A 228 27.62 -12.97 -13.45
CA VAL A 228 26.94 -11.71 -13.13
C VAL A 228 27.99 -10.66 -12.80
N PRO A 229 28.01 -9.49 -13.50
CA PRO A 229 28.95 -8.43 -13.19
C PRO A 229 28.74 -7.87 -11.79
N VAL A 230 29.78 -7.83 -10.98
CA VAL A 230 29.81 -7.08 -9.72
C VAL A 230 30.24 -5.66 -10.04
N LEU A 231 29.56 -4.66 -9.45
CA LEU A 231 29.92 -3.26 -9.64
C LEU A 231 31.30 -2.96 -9.06
N GLU A 232 32.05 -2.18 -9.80
CA GLU A 232 33.37 -1.69 -9.40
C GLU A 232 33.32 -0.15 -9.37
N GLU A 233 33.97 0.45 -8.38
CA GLU A 233 34.10 1.91 -8.32
C GLU A 233 34.76 2.46 -9.59
N GLY A 234 34.19 3.54 -10.13
CA GLY A 234 34.69 4.17 -11.35
C GLY A 234 34.26 3.53 -12.68
N LYS A 235 33.63 2.35 -12.67
CA LYS A 235 33.01 1.77 -13.86
C LYS A 235 31.55 2.16 -13.94
N HIS A 236 31.13 2.68 -15.09
CA HIS A 236 29.75 3.04 -15.37
C HIS A 236 28.95 1.89 -15.96
N VAL A 237 27.70 1.73 -15.51
CA VAL A 237 26.72 0.79 -16.07
C VAL A 237 25.38 1.49 -16.30
N GLU A 238 24.56 0.99 -17.23
CA GLU A 238 23.20 1.49 -17.45
C GLU A 238 22.32 1.22 -16.24
N TYR A 239 22.43 0.02 -15.63
CA TYR A 239 21.62 -0.35 -14.47
C TYR A 239 22.45 -0.90 -13.30
N LEU A 240 22.20 -0.34 -12.12
CA LEU A 240 22.48 -1.03 -10.86
C LEU A 240 21.31 -2.00 -10.61
N TYR A 241 21.56 -3.31 -10.60
CA TYR A 241 20.52 -4.29 -10.27
C TYR A 241 20.51 -4.55 -8.77
N TRP A 242 19.54 -3.94 -8.08
CA TRP A 242 19.25 -4.19 -6.68
C TRP A 242 18.48 -5.49 -6.52
N VAL A 243 19.16 -6.55 -6.09
CA VAL A 243 18.61 -7.91 -6.00
C VAL A 243 17.64 -8.05 -4.82
N GLY A 244 17.94 -7.43 -3.71
CA GLY A 244 17.15 -7.54 -2.48
C GLY A 244 17.41 -8.85 -1.73
N CYS A 245 17.13 -8.83 -0.43
CA CYS A 245 17.43 -9.98 0.45
C CYS A 245 16.70 -11.25 0.04
N SER A 246 15.42 -11.14 -0.40
CA SER A 246 14.61 -12.31 -0.70
C SER A 246 15.20 -13.15 -1.82
N ALA A 247 15.56 -12.55 -2.94
CA ALA A 247 16.17 -13.29 -4.05
C ALA A 247 17.65 -13.63 -3.84
N SER A 248 18.32 -12.97 -2.88
CA SER A 248 19.68 -13.36 -2.51
C SER A 248 19.70 -14.66 -1.70
N TYR A 249 18.75 -14.88 -0.81
CA TYR A 249 18.82 -15.95 0.19
C TYR A 249 17.74 -17.03 0.10
N ASP A 250 16.56 -16.72 -0.44
CA ASP A 250 15.49 -17.70 -0.59
C ASP A 250 15.61 -18.46 -1.91
N ARG A 251 15.77 -19.79 -1.84
CA ARG A 251 16.01 -20.65 -3.02
C ARG A 251 14.93 -20.50 -4.11
N ARG A 252 13.67 -20.33 -3.72
CA ARG A 252 12.59 -20.19 -4.70
C ARG A 252 12.68 -18.83 -5.40
N ASN A 253 12.96 -17.79 -4.64
CA ASN A 253 13.04 -16.41 -5.15
C ASN A 253 14.35 -16.14 -5.93
N GLN A 254 15.41 -16.92 -5.72
CA GLN A 254 16.63 -16.86 -6.55
C GLN A 254 16.33 -17.04 -8.04
N ASN A 255 15.32 -17.83 -8.40
CA ASN A 255 14.93 -18.01 -9.80
C ASN A 255 14.45 -16.71 -10.45
N ILE A 256 13.87 -15.79 -9.68
CA ILE A 256 13.49 -14.45 -10.16
C ILE A 256 14.72 -13.67 -10.58
N ALA A 257 15.73 -13.58 -9.70
CA ALA A 257 16.98 -12.87 -9.99
C ALA A 257 17.71 -13.48 -11.20
N ARG A 258 17.79 -14.80 -11.28
CA ARG A 258 18.38 -15.53 -12.41
C ARG A 258 17.64 -15.23 -13.72
N SER A 259 16.31 -15.19 -13.69
CA SER A 259 15.48 -14.87 -14.86
C SER A 259 15.67 -13.43 -15.33
N VAL A 260 15.71 -12.47 -14.39
CA VAL A 260 15.99 -11.06 -14.70
C VAL A 260 17.37 -10.92 -15.35
N VAL A 261 18.40 -11.56 -14.80
CA VAL A 261 19.76 -11.52 -15.37
C VAL A 261 19.79 -12.14 -16.77
N LYS A 262 19.13 -13.28 -16.99
CA LYS A 262 19.01 -13.90 -18.33
C LYS A 262 18.40 -12.90 -19.33
N ILE A 263 17.34 -12.22 -18.97
CA ILE A 263 16.65 -11.23 -19.80
C ILE A 263 17.56 -10.03 -20.10
N LEU A 264 18.22 -9.46 -19.08
CA LEU A 264 19.11 -8.30 -19.26
C LEU A 264 20.32 -8.64 -20.14
N LYS A 265 20.93 -9.82 -19.96
CA LYS A 265 22.02 -10.31 -20.81
C LYS A 265 21.58 -10.48 -22.26
N GLN A 266 20.42 -11.10 -22.51
CA GLN A 266 19.89 -11.28 -23.86
C GLN A 266 19.58 -9.93 -24.54
N ALA A 267 19.14 -8.95 -23.78
CA ALA A 267 18.90 -7.59 -24.26
C ALA A 267 20.20 -6.80 -24.53
N GLY A 268 21.36 -7.31 -24.16
CA GLY A 268 22.62 -6.57 -24.27
C GLY A 268 22.67 -5.33 -23.37
N VAL A 269 22.00 -5.38 -22.22
CA VAL A 269 21.96 -4.29 -21.25
C VAL A 269 23.20 -4.33 -20.38
N SER A 270 23.86 -3.18 -20.19
CA SER A 270 24.96 -3.03 -19.23
C SER A 270 24.39 -2.91 -17.82
N PHE A 271 24.71 -3.86 -16.94
CA PHE A 271 24.26 -3.85 -15.55
C PHE A 271 25.31 -4.45 -14.62
N GLY A 272 25.13 -4.20 -13.32
CA GLY A 272 25.95 -4.85 -12.29
C GLY A 272 25.19 -4.93 -10.96
N VAL A 273 25.66 -5.80 -10.07
CA VAL A 273 25.15 -6.00 -8.71
C VAL A 273 26.15 -5.54 -7.67
N MET A 274 25.68 -5.09 -6.51
CA MET A 274 26.54 -4.76 -5.38
C MET A 274 26.88 -6.02 -4.56
N ALA A 275 28.15 -6.19 -4.20
CA ALA A 275 28.58 -7.26 -3.31
C ALA A 275 28.10 -7.04 -1.87
N GLU A 276 28.14 -5.78 -1.42
CA GLU A 276 27.77 -5.34 -0.07
C GLU A 276 26.34 -4.80 0.06
N GLU A 277 25.45 -5.16 -0.88
CA GLU A 277 24.03 -4.80 -0.77
C GLU A 277 23.44 -5.29 0.55
N ARG A 278 22.69 -4.43 1.23
CA ARG A 278 21.98 -4.76 2.48
C ARG A 278 20.47 -4.62 2.30
N CYS A 279 19.71 -5.11 3.28
CA CYS A 279 18.26 -4.90 3.31
C CYS A 279 17.94 -3.40 3.25
N HIS A 280 16.94 -3.03 2.43
CA HIS A 280 16.50 -1.64 2.27
C HIS A 280 15.76 -1.06 3.49
N GLY A 281 15.52 -1.85 4.55
CA GLY A 281 14.98 -1.38 5.82
C GLY A 281 13.45 -1.26 5.91
N GLU A 282 12.68 -1.53 4.84
CA GLU A 282 11.21 -1.34 4.83
C GLU A 282 10.51 -2.07 5.98
N VAL A 283 10.94 -3.28 6.30
CA VAL A 283 10.37 -4.08 7.38
C VAL A 283 10.48 -3.33 8.72
N ALA A 284 11.63 -2.74 9.02
CA ALA A 284 11.83 -1.95 10.23
C ALA A 284 10.86 -0.76 10.25
N ARG A 285 10.76 -0.01 9.15
CA ARG A 285 9.89 1.15 9.03
C ARG A 285 8.42 0.81 9.23
N ARG A 286 7.94 -0.29 8.64
CA ARG A 286 6.53 -0.71 8.75
C ARG A 286 6.19 -1.32 10.13
N LEU A 287 7.19 -1.85 10.82
CA LEU A 287 7.05 -2.29 12.21
C LEU A 287 7.17 -1.13 13.22
N GLY A 288 7.50 0.09 12.78
CA GLY A 288 7.66 1.25 13.63
C GLY A 288 9.09 1.42 14.19
N GLU A 289 10.03 0.52 13.85
CA GLU A 289 11.44 0.64 14.26
C GLU A 289 12.15 1.66 13.34
N GLU A 290 11.81 2.92 13.51
CA GLU A 290 12.27 4.02 12.66
C GLU A 290 13.75 4.29 12.82
N TYR A 291 14.34 4.08 14.03
CA TYR A 291 15.76 4.28 14.27
C TYR A 291 16.61 3.34 13.41
N LEU A 292 16.31 2.03 13.47
CA LEU A 292 16.98 1.04 12.63
C LEU A 292 16.78 1.35 11.14
N TYR A 293 15.56 1.76 10.75
CA TYR A 293 15.29 2.12 9.36
C TYR A 293 16.17 3.27 8.89
N GLN A 294 16.28 4.36 9.65
CA GLN A 294 17.08 5.53 9.28
C GLN A 294 18.55 5.17 9.18
N THR A 295 19.09 4.41 10.15
CA THR A 295 20.49 3.94 10.15
C THR A 295 20.79 3.12 8.89
N VAL A 296 19.98 2.09 8.61
CA VAL A 296 20.20 1.21 7.45
C VAL A 296 20.03 1.97 6.13
N THR A 297 19.09 2.92 6.08
CA THR A 297 18.87 3.73 4.88
C THR A 297 20.05 4.65 4.60
N ALA A 298 20.59 5.32 5.62
CA ALA A 298 21.76 6.18 5.47
C ALA A 298 22.99 5.37 4.97
N GLU A 299 23.26 4.22 5.58
CA GLU A 299 24.33 3.31 5.12
C GLU A 299 24.14 2.87 3.67
N ASN A 300 22.93 2.50 3.27
CA ASN A 300 22.64 2.08 1.90
C ASN A 300 22.81 3.21 0.90
N VAL A 301 22.37 4.42 1.23
CA VAL A 301 22.52 5.60 0.35
C VAL A 301 24.00 5.91 0.12
N GLU A 302 24.82 5.89 1.17
CA GLU A 302 26.27 6.08 1.06
C GLU A 302 26.92 4.98 0.21
N ASN A 303 26.54 3.73 0.40
CA ASN A 303 27.09 2.63 -0.38
C ASN A 303 26.71 2.72 -1.86
N VAL A 304 25.47 3.05 -2.19
CA VAL A 304 25.00 3.19 -3.58
C VAL A 304 25.72 4.36 -4.28
N LYS A 305 25.97 5.47 -3.60
CA LYS A 305 26.67 6.66 -4.15
C LYS A 305 28.11 6.39 -4.58
N LYS A 306 28.73 5.29 -4.17
CA LYS A 306 30.08 4.89 -4.62
C LYS A 306 30.15 4.45 -6.08
N TYR A 307 29.02 4.03 -6.65
CA TYR A 307 28.92 3.44 -7.98
C TYR A 307 28.34 4.42 -8.99
N SER A 308 28.76 4.26 -10.26
CA SER A 308 28.29 5.06 -11.40
C SER A 308 27.29 4.26 -12.22
N PHE A 309 26.06 4.71 -12.29
CA PHE A 309 24.98 4.09 -13.04
C PHE A 309 23.91 5.12 -13.42
N ASP A 310 23.09 4.81 -14.43
CA ASP A 310 21.99 5.69 -14.81
C ASP A 310 20.75 5.44 -13.93
N LYS A 311 20.39 4.17 -13.70
CA LYS A 311 19.14 3.78 -13.03
C LYS A 311 19.33 2.57 -12.12
N VAL A 312 18.48 2.46 -11.12
CA VAL A 312 18.34 1.24 -10.32
C VAL A 312 17.20 0.39 -10.85
N ILE A 313 17.44 -0.88 -11.10
CA ILE A 313 16.38 -1.86 -11.39
C ILE A 313 16.21 -2.80 -10.19
N THR A 314 14.99 -3.11 -9.82
CA THR A 314 14.70 -4.14 -8.82
C THR A 314 13.42 -4.90 -9.17
N HIS A 315 13.37 -6.18 -8.78
CA HIS A 315 12.17 -7.02 -8.98
C HIS A 315 11.28 -7.08 -7.73
N CYS A 316 11.69 -6.47 -6.64
CA CYS A 316 10.90 -6.41 -5.42
C CYS A 316 10.17 -5.06 -5.30
N PRO A 317 8.83 -5.02 -5.34
CA PRO A 317 8.08 -3.77 -5.16
C PRO A 317 8.31 -3.09 -3.82
N HIS A 318 8.68 -3.82 -2.77
CA HIS A 318 9.05 -3.24 -1.48
C HIS A 318 10.37 -2.46 -1.60
N CYS A 319 11.42 -3.07 -2.20
CA CYS A 319 12.66 -2.36 -2.50
C CYS A 319 12.40 -1.17 -3.43
N PHE A 320 11.65 -1.38 -4.51
CA PHE A 320 11.27 -0.34 -5.46
C PHE A 320 10.64 0.87 -4.79
N ASN A 321 9.59 0.64 -3.98
CA ASN A 321 8.88 1.72 -3.29
C ASN A 321 9.78 2.46 -2.30
N THR A 322 10.55 1.73 -1.51
CA THR A 322 11.39 2.31 -0.45
C THR A 322 12.52 3.14 -1.05
N ILE A 323 13.25 2.59 -2.03
CA ILE A 323 14.37 3.29 -2.65
C ILE A 323 13.86 4.51 -3.45
N LYS A 324 12.76 4.37 -4.20
CA LYS A 324 12.20 5.45 -5.01
C LYS A 324 11.56 6.57 -4.20
N ASN A 325 10.73 6.22 -3.21
CA ASN A 325 9.81 7.17 -2.58
C ASN A 325 10.25 7.59 -1.17
N GLU A 326 11.08 6.80 -0.49
CA GLU A 326 11.44 7.06 0.90
C GLU A 326 12.93 7.41 1.07
N TYR A 327 13.85 6.87 0.27
CA TYR A 327 15.28 7.23 0.29
C TYR A 327 15.55 8.70 -0.06
N PRO A 328 14.74 9.42 -0.86
CA PRO A 328 14.93 10.86 -1.05
C PRO A 328 14.94 11.69 0.23
N GLN A 329 14.29 11.23 1.32
CA GLN A 329 14.34 11.85 2.64
C GLN A 329 15.74 11.77 3.30
N PHE A 330 16.65 10.96 2.71
CA PHE A 330 18.03 10.71 3.14
C PHE A 330 19.02 11.00 2.01
N GLU A 331 18.67 11.92 1.11
CA GLU A 331 19.49 12.32 -0.06
C GLU A 331 19.77 11.20 -1.07
N GLY A 332 19.02 10.09 -1.00
CA GLY A 332 19.08 8.95 -1.94
C GLY A 332 18.17 9.17 -3.15
N ASN A 333 18.48 10.17 -4.00
CA ASN A 333 17.69 10.54 -5.17
C ASN A 333 18.10 9.68 -6.39
N PHE A 334 17.62 8.44 -6.47
CA PHE A 334 17.90 7.51 -7.55
C PHE A 334 16.71 7.38 -8.49
N GLU A 335 16.94 7.27 -9.80
CA GLU A 335 15.90 6.82 -10.73
C GLU A 335 15.74 5.31 -10.58
N VAL A 336 14.60 4.86 -10.05
CA VAL A 336 14.34 3.45 -9.76
C VAL A 336 13.25 2.93 -10.66
N LEU A 337 13.48 1.78 -11.29
CA LEU A 337 12.54 1.08 -12.14
C LEU A 337 12.24 -0.32 -11.59
N HIS A 338 10.99 -0.72 -11.68
CA HIS A 338 10.61 -2.09 -11.40
C HIS A 338 10.90 -2.99 -12.62
N HIS A 339 11.38 -4.21 -12.40
CA HIS A 339 11.77 -5.12 -13.49
C HIS A 339 10.67 -5.31 -14.55
N SER A 340 9.40 -5.31 -14.16
CA SER A 340 8.30 -5.45 -15.10
C SER A 340 8.22 -4.31 -16.11
N VAL A 341 8.56 -3.09 -15.70
CA VAL A 341 8.60 -1.92 -16.60
C VAL A 341 9.76 -2.07 -17.59
N VAL A 342 10.94 -2.42 -17.07
CA VAL A 342 12.14 -2.61 -17.91
C VAL A 342 11.92 -3.75 -18.91
N ILE A 343 11.38 -4.89 -18.47
CA ILE A 343 11.12 -6.02 -19.37
C ILE A 343 10.10 -5.65 -20.46
N ALA A 344 9.01 -4.97 -20.09
CA ALA A 344 8.02 -4.50 -21.07
C ALA A 344 8.66 -3.57 -22.11
N ASP A 345 9.53 -2.64 -21.69
CA ASP A 345 10.23 -1.73 -22.59
C ASP A 345 11.24 -2.47 -23.50
N LEU A 346 11.98 -3.43 -22.96
CA LEU A 346 12.91 -4.27 -23.74
C LEU A 346 12.18 -5.12 -24.79
N VAL A 347 11.02 -5.64 -24.46
CA VAL A 347 10.17 -6.36 -25.42
C VAL A 347 9.61 -5.42 -26.48
N ARG A 348 9.07 -4.27 -26.08
CA ARG A 348 8.49 -3.27 -26.98
C ARG A 348 9.51 -2.71 -27.96
N SER A 349 10.75 -2.51 -27.51
CA SER A 349 11.88 -2.08 -28.36
C SER A 349 12.48 -3.20 -29.22
N GLY A 350 12.02 -4.44 -29.07
CA GLY A 350 12.52 -5.59 -29.81
C GLY A 350 13.91 -6.10 -29.37
N ARG A 351 14.45 -5.57 -28.24
CA ARG A 351 15.72 -6.05 -27.65
C ARG A 351 15.55 -7.43 -26.99
N VAL A 352 14.36 -7.76 -26.54
CA VAL A 352 13.98 -9.08 -26.02
C VAL A 352 12.81 -9.60 -26.85
N LYS A 353 12.93 -10.83 -27.34
CA LYS A 353 11.90 -11.47 -28.16
C LYS A 353 11.57 -12.84 -27.58
N PRO A 354 10.50 -12.97 -26.79
CA PRO A 354 9.98 -14.26 -26.39
C PRO A 354 9.48 -15.03 -27.65
N THR A 355 10.01 -16.23 -27.88
CA THR A 355 9.73 -16.99 -29.10
C THR A 355 9.05 -18.31 -28.82
N LYS A 356 9.38 -18.96 -27.69
CA LYS A 356 8.82 -20.24 -27.31
C LYS A 356 7.39 -20.08 -26.79
N ALA A 357 6.45 -20.62 -27.54
CA ALA A 357 5.02 -20.56 -27.20
C ALA A 357 4.66 -21.47 -26.03
N THR A 358 3.61 -21.10 -25.31
CA THR A 358 2.97 -21.89 -24.26
C THR A 358 1.45 -21.81 -24.43
N ASP A 359 0.71 -22.83 -23.98
CA ASP A 359 -0.76 -22.83 -23.93
C ASP A 359 -1.33 -22.57 -22.52
N ARG A 360 -0.45 -22.18 -21.60
CA ARG A 360 -0.83 -21.97 -20.20
C ARG A 360 -1.68 -20.70 -20.01
N SER A 361 -2.58 -20.77 -19.05
CA SER A 361 -3.34 -19.63 -18.53
C SER A 361 -2.68 -19.08 -17.26
N VAL A 362 -2.61 -17.75 -17.16
CA VAL A 362 -2.01 -17.05 -16.03
C VAL A 362 -3.01 -16.08 -15.41
N ALA A 363 -3.35 -16.28 -14.14
CA ALA A 363 -4.08 -15.28 -13.36
C ALA A 363 -3.08 -14.35 -12.67
N PHE A 364 -3.15 -13.04 -12.98
CA PHE A 364 -2.19 -12.09 -12.43
C PHE A 364 -2.60 -11.58 -11.05
N HIS A 365 -1.66 -11.64 -10.10
CA HIS A 365 -1.80 -11.05 -8.77
C HIS A 365 -1.14 -9.68 -8.72
N ASP A 366 -1.95 -8.64 -8.55
CA ASP A 366 -1.46 -7.27 -8.38
C ASP A 366 -0.78 -7.07 -7.03
N SER A 367 0.53 -6.83 -7.03
CA SER A 367 1.28 -6.45 -5.83
C SER A 367 0.86 -5.06 -5.36
N CYS A 368 0.50 -4.94 -4.09
CA CYS A 368 0.05 -3.66 -3.53
C CYS A 368 1.11 -2.56 -3.60
N TYR A 369 2.38 -2.87 -3.34
CA TYR A 369 3.49 -1.90 -3.40
C TYR A 369 3.86 -1.48 -4.82
N LEU A 370 3.51 -2.28 -5.83
CA LEU A 370 3.66 -1.90 -7.23
C LEU A 370 2.45 -1.10 -7.73
N GLY A 371 1.25 -1.63 -7.50
CA GLY A 371 -0.01 -1.05 -7.99
C GLY A 371 -0.48 0.13 -7.15
N ARG A 372 -1.03 -0.12 -5.95
CA ARG A 372 -1.63 0.94 -5.12
C ARG A 372 -0.66 2.02 -4.68
N TYR A 373 0.59 1.66 -4.39
CA TYR A 373 1.62 2.63 -4.00
C TYR A 373 2.18 3.42 -5.18
N ASN A 374 2.36 2.78 -6.35
CA ASN A 374 3.11 3.37 -7.46
C ASN A 374 2.34 3.45 -8.79
N GLY A 375 1.08 3.04 -8.84
CA GLY A 375 0.24 3.14 -10.04
C GLY A 375 0.63 2.21 -11.20
N ILE A 376 1.50 1.23 -10.97
CA ILE A 376 2.00 0.34 -12.01
C ILE A 376 1.14 -0.93 -12.05
N PHE A 377 0.24 -1.01 -13.02
CA PHE A 377 -0.69 -2.14 -13.23
C PHE A 377 -0.50 -2.80 -14.59
N GLU A 378 -0.20 -2.04 -15.64
CA GLU A 378 -0.17 -2.55 -17.01
C GLU A 378 1.18 -3.18 -17.39
N ALA A 379 2.31 -2.63 -16.97
CA ALA A 379 3.62 -3.17 -17.33
C ALA A 379 3.80 -4.67 -17.00
N PRO A 380 3.37 -5.18 -15.84
CA PRO A 380 3.38 -6.63 -15.58
C PRO A 380 2.49 -7.42 -16.55
N ARG A 381 1.35 -6.87 -16.93
CA ARG A 381 0.42 -7.48 -17.89
C ARG A 381 0.97 -7.50 -19.32
N GLU A 382 1.59 -6.41 -19.75
CA GLU A 382 2.31 -6.32 -21.03
C GLU A 382 3.44 -7.35 -21.07
N THR A 383 4.22 -7.45 -20.01
CA THR A 383 5.28 -8.46 -19.86
C THR A 383 4.72 -9.88 -20.00
N ALA A 384 3.63 -10.20 -19.33
CA ALA A 384 3.01 -11.52 -19.44
C ALA A 384 2.45 -11.78 -20.84
N ARG A 385 1.76 -10.81 -21.46
CA ARG A 385 1.21 -10.93 -22.84
C ARG A 385 2.28 -11.07 -23.92
N SER A 386 3.52 -10.68 -23.63
CA SER A 386 4.62 -10.82 -24.58
C SER A 386 5.02 -12.29 -24.85
N VAL A 387 4.66 -13.20 -23.94
CA VAL A 387 4.91 -14.63 -24.09
C VAL A 387 3.90 -15.24 -25.06
N PRO A 388 4.33 -15.81 -26.21
CA PRO A 388 3.42 -16.34 -27.19
C PRO A 388 2.51 -17.44 -26.66
N GLY A 389 1.21 -17.35 -26.95
CA GLY A 389 0.21 -18.34 -26.54
C GLY A 389 -0.23 -18.26 -25.07
N LEU A 390 0.43 -17.45 -24.24
CA LEU A 390 0.03 -17.26 -22.85
C LEU A 390 -1.33 -16.56 -22.77
N ARG A 391 -2.27 -17.12 -22.03
CA ARG A 391 -3.60 -16.55 -21.82
C ARG A 391 -3.68 -15.86 -20.46
N LEU A 392 -3.78 -14.52 -20.46
CA LEU A 392 -3.93 -13.74 -19.23
C LEU A 392 -5.38 -13.75 -18.75
N ILE A 393 -5.59 -14.10 -17.49
CA ILE A 393 -6.87 -14.09 -16.78
C ILE A 393 -6.83 -12.99 -15.72
N GLU A 394 -7.85 -12.13 -15.69
CA GLU A 394 -8.01 -11.17 -14.60
C GLU A 394 -8.77 -11.82 -13.43
N LEU A 395 -8.25 -11.64 -12.23
CA LEU A 395 -8.95 -12.07 -11.02
C LEU A 395 -10.12 -11.12 -10.71
N PRO A 396 -11.17 -11.56 -10.00
CA PRO A 396 -12.31 -10.70 -9.64
C PRO A 396 -11.87 -9.40 -8.95
N ARG A 397 -10.95 -9.51 -8.00
CA ARG A 397 -10.30 -8.35 -7.38
C ARG A 397 -8.92 -8.15 -7.99
N ASN A 398 -8.79 -7.17 -8.85
CA ASN A 398 -7.56 -6.85 -9.59
C ASN A 398 -7.27 -5.34 -9.55
N ARG A 399 -6.11 -4.96 -10.04
CA ARG A 399 -5.60 -3.57 -10.07
C ARG A 399 -5.71 -2.88 -8.71
N GLU A 400 -6.34 -1.71 -8.65
CA GLU A 400 -6.50 -0.91 -7.43
C GLU A 400 -7.23 -1.68 -6.31
N ARG A 401 -8.18 -2.55 -6.69
CA ARG A 401 -8.97 -3.39 -5.79
C ARG A 401 -8.38 -4.77 -5.55
N GLY A 402 -7.18 -5.04 -6.08
CA GLY A 402 -6.49 -6.31 -5.89
C GLY A 402 -6.42 -6.71 -4.41
N LEU A 403 -6.78 -7.95 -4.07
CA LEU A 403 -6.61 -8.45 -2.71
C LEU A 403 -5.12 -8.64 -2.41
N CYS A 404 -4.68 -8.20 -1.23
CA CYS A 404 -3.32 -8.36 -0.75
C CYS A 404 -2.92 -9.84 -0.63
N CYS A 405 -1.62 -10.14 -0.81
CA CYS A 405 -1.07 -11.47 -0.53
C CYS A 405 -0.88 -11.76 0.97
N GLY A 406 -0.93 -10.71 1.81
CA GLY A 406 -0.75 -10.84 3.26
C GLY A 406 0.69 -10.69 3.77
N GLY A 407 1.69 -10.41 2.91
CA GLY A 407 3.11 -10.39 3.31
C GLY A 407 3.67 -9.05 3.78
N GLY A 408 2.96 -7.92 3.50
CA GLY A 408 3.44 -6.58 3.88
C GLY A 408 3.27 -6.25 5.36
N GLY A 409 3.75 -5.07 5.78
CA GLY A 409 3.59 -4.57 7.14
C GLY A 409 4.28 -5.39 8.23
N GLY A 410 5.32 -6.15 7.87
CA GLY A 410 6.04 -7.04 8.77
C GLY A 410 5.45 -8.44 8.89
N GLN A 411 4.32 -8.75 8.22
CA GLN A 411 3.60 -10.04 8.35
C GLN A 411 4.42 -11.27 7.91
N MET A 412 5.48 -11.08 7.12
CA MET A 412 6.42 -12.16 6.79
C MET A 412 7.22 -12.65 8.01
N TRP A 413 7.31 -11.81 9.04
CA TRP A 413 8.21 -11.99 10.20
C TRP A 413 7.45 -12.09 11.52
N MET A 414 6.13 -12.19 11.47
CA MET A 414 5.29 -12.35 12.66
C MET A 414 4.05 -13.17 12.36
N GLU A 415 3.49 -13.79 13.38
CA GLU A 415 2.22 -14.49 13.29
C GLU A 415 1.12 -13.63 13.91
N THR A 416 0.09 -13.37 13.11
CA THR A 416 -1.09 -12.63 13.57
C THR A 416 -2.28 -13.58 13.62
N PRO A 417 -2.99 -13.68 14.75
CA PRO A 417 -4.19 -14.50 14.84
C PRO A 417 -5.24 -14.09 13.81
N ALA A 418 -5.75 -15.06 13.07
CA ALA A 418 -6.79 -14.87 12.05
C ALA A 418 -7.63 -16.15 11.90
N LYS A 419 -8.91 -16.01 11.52
CA LYS A 419 -9.76 -17.16 11.22
C LYS A 419 -9.29 -17.90 9.97
N LYS A 420 -8.87 -17.15 8.95
CA LYS A 420 -8.27 -17.67 7.72
C LYS A 420 -7.16 -16.71 7.27
N ARG A 421 -5.99 -17.23 6.95
CA ARG A 421 -4.87 -16.38 6.49
C ARG A 421 -5.20 -15.68 5.17
N VAL A 422 -4.75 -14.44 5.01
CA VAL A 422 -4.99 -13.59 3.83
C VAL A 422 -4.52 -14.26 2.53
N ASN A 423 -3.35 -14.91 2.55
CA ASN A 423 -2.81 -15.60 1.38
C ASN A 423 -3.69 -16.78 0.93
N VAL A 424 -4.30 -17.50 1.87
CA VAL A 424 -5.25 -18.58 1.55
C VAL A 424 -6.50 -18.01 0.87
N ILE A 425 -7.07 -16.93 1.40
CA ILE A 425 -8.24 -16.26 0.78
C ILE A 425 -7.89 -15.82 -0.66
N ARG A 426 -6.67 -15.30 -0.88
CA ARG A 426 -6.25 -14.88 -2.22
C ARG A 426 -6.08 -16.05 -3.17
N VAL A 427 -5.54 -17.17 -2.69
CA VAL A 427 -5.38 -18.38 -3.51
C VAL A 427 -6.73 -18.99 -3.85
N GLU A 428 -7.68 -19.08 -2.91
CA GLU A 428 -9.04 -19.55 -3.18
C GLU A 428 -9.74 -18.73 -4.27
N GLU A 429 -9.55 -17.39 -4.25
CA GLU A 429 -10.06 -16.54 -5.33
C GLU A 429 -9.39 -16.85 -6.67
N ALA A 430 -8.09 -17.13 -6.68
CA ALA A 430 -7.38 -17.51 -7.90
C ALA A 430 -7.83 -18.88 -8.40
N LEU A 431 -8.01 -19.87 -7.53
CA LEU A 431 -8.52 -21.19 -7.87
C LEU A 431 -9.93 -21.14 -8.51
N GLY A 432 -10.75 -20.17 -8.08
CA GLY A 432 -12.07 -19.93 -8.69
C GLY A 432 -11.99 -19.57 -10.18
N ALA A 433 -10.90 -18.95 -10.62
CA ALA A 433 -10.63 -18.61 -12.03
C ALA A 433 -9.96 -19.76 -12.82
N LYS A 434 -9.58 -20.84 -12.15
CA LYS A 434 -8.96 -22.05 -12.72
C LYS A 434 -7.75 -21.76 -13.64
N PRO A 435 -6.75 -20.99 -13.24
CA PRO A 435 -5.54 -20.78 -14.02
C PRO A 435 -4.56 -21.94 -13.83
N ASP A 436 -3.66 -22.12 -14.82
CA ASP A 436 -2.51 -23.02 -14.66
C ASP A 436 -1.44 -22.41 -13.78
N VAL A 437 -1.33 -21.06 -13.81
CA VAL A 437 -0.30 -20.30 -13.07
C VAL A 437 -0.91 -19.07 -12.42
N VAL A 438 -0.51 -18.78 -11.17
CA VAL A 438 -0.64 -17.43 -10.61
C VAL A 438 0.65 -16.68 -10.90
N GLY A 439 0.53 -15.65 -11.77
CA GLY A 439 1.62 -14.75 -12.08
C GLY A 439 1.74 -13.66 -11.01
N VAL A 440 2.95 -13.42 -10.55
CA VAL A 440 3.28 -12.35 -9.60
C VAL A 440 4.42 -11.48 -10.13
N ALA A 441 4.61 -10.32 -9.51
CA ALA A 441 5.75 -9.44 -9.78
C ALA A 441 6.32 -8.93 -8.44
N CYS A 442 6.52 -9.85 -7.49
CA CYS A 442 7.01 -9.54 -6.15
C CYS A 442 7.45 -10.85 -5.45
N PRO A 443 8.68 -10.93 -4.92
CA PRO A 443 9.16 -12.13 -4.24
C PRO A 443 8.38 -12.46 -2.96
N PHE A 444 7.89 -11.46 -2.22
CA PHE A 444 7.02 -11.70 -1.06
C PHE A 444 5.64 -12.21 -1.48
N CYS A 445 5.06 -11.66 -2.56
CA CYS A 445 3.81 -12.21 -3.10
C CYS A 445 3.99 -13.64 -3.58
N LEU A 446 5.14 -13.96 -4.23
CA LEU A 446 5.45 -15.32 -4.64
C LEU A 446 5.46 -16.27 -3.45
N ALA A 447 6.21 -15.95 -2.39
CA ALA A 447 6.29 -16.77 -1.19
C ALA A 447 4.92 -16.95 -0.50
N MET A 448 4.14 -15.88 -0.37
CA MET A 448 2.82 -15.93 0.28
C MET A 448 1.79 -16.71 -0.53
N VAL A 449 1.75 -16.52 -1.85
CA VAL A 449 0.83 -17.26 -2.73
C VAL A 449 1.23 -18.74 -2.79
N ASP A 450 2.55 -19.04 -2.84
CA ASP A 450 3.04 -20.41 -2.80
C ASP A 450 2.68 -21.12 -1.48
N LEU A 451 2.84 -20.44 -0.35
CA LEU A 451 2.37 -20.95 0.94
C LEU A 451 0.85 -21.15 0.95
N GLY A 452 0.10 -20.19 0.42
CA GLY A 452 -1.37 -20.27 0.35
C GLY A 452 -1.86 -21.46 -0.48
N ARG A 453 -1.22 -21.75 -1.64
CA ARG A 453 -1.58 -22.90 -2.47
C ARG A 453 -1.30 -24.23 -1.79
N LYS A 454 -0.21 -24.31 -0.99
CA LYS A 454 0.11 -25.48 -0.17
C LYS A 454 -0.97 -25.73 0.87
N VAL A 455 -1.38 -24.69 1.59
CA VAL A 455 -2.45 -24.78 2.58
C VAL A 455 -3.79 -25.15 1.93
N ALA A 456 -4.04 -24.69 0.70
CA ALA A 456 -5.26 -25.01 -0.06
C ALA A 456 -5.21 -26.39 -0.76
N GLY A 457 -4.12 -27.16 -0.63
CA GLY A 457 -3.96 -28.46 -1.29
C GLY A 457 -3.90 -28.41 -2.82
N ALA A 458 -3.42 -27.28 -3.39
CA ALA A 458 -3.39 -27.02 -4.83
C ALA A 458 -1.98 -27.13 -5.43
N GLU A 459 -1.05 -27.83 -4.78
CA GLU A 459 0.35 -27.90 -5.20
C GLU A 459 0.54 -28.53 -6.57
N GLU A 460 -0.26 -29.54 -6.91
CA GLU A 460 -0.16 -30.26 -8.17
C GLU A 460 -0.89 -29.54 -9.33
N THR A 461 -1.90 -28.73 -9.02
CA THR A 461 -2.80 -28.14 -10.03
C THR A 461 -2.51 -26.67 -10.32
N LEU A 462 -1.82 -25.96 -9.43
CA LEU A 462 -1.56 -24.52 -9.56
C LEU A 462 -0.08 -24.24 -9.41
N GLN A 463 0.54 -23.61 -10.39
CA GLN A 463 1.90 -23.07 -10.29
C GLN A 463 1.88 -21.62 -9.81
N VAL A 464 2.99 -21.17 -9.21
CA VAL A 464 3.21 -19.75 -8.88
C VAL A 464 4.53 -19.32 -9.50
N LYS A 465 4.51 -18.30 -10.36
CA LYS A 465 5.69 -17.81 -11.07
C LYS A 465 5.74 -16.29 -11.08
N ASP A 466 6.97 -15.77 -10.99
CA ASP A 466 7.18 -14.37 -11.34
C ASP A 466 7.08 -14.17 -12.86
N ILE A 467 6.64 -12.99 -13.28
CA ILE A 467 6.50 -12.67 -14.71
C ILE A 467 7.84 -12.76 -15.45
N SER A 468 8.97 -12.47 -14.78
CA SER A 468 10.31 -12.63 -15.36
C SER A 468 10.65 -14.09 -15.68
N GLU A 469 10.17 -15.03 -14.85
CA GLU A 469 10.35 -16.46 -15.09
C GLU A 469 9.59 -16.90 -16.35
N LEU A 470 8.35 -16.40 -16.55
CA LEU A 470 7.54 -16.70 -17.73
C LEU A 470 8.22 -16.23 -19.01
N VAL A 471 8.77 -15.02 -18.99
CA VAL A 471 9.52 -14.46 -20.14
C VAL A 471 10.83 -15.25 -20.34
N ALA A 472 11.61 -15.50 -19.29
CA ALA A 472 12.88 -16.21 -19.40
C ALA A 472 12.74 -17.65 -19.90
N GLU A 473 11.61 -18.34 -19.59
CA GLU A 473 11.28 -19.67 -20.12
C GLU A 473 10.91 -19.62 -21.61
N SER A 474 10.44 -18.48 -22.10
CA SER A 474 10.08 -18.25 -23.51
C SER A 474 11.24 -17.73 -24.37
N LEU A 475 12.40 -17.45 -23.78
CA LEU A 475 13.62 -17.10 -24.51
C LEU A 475 14.35 -18.38 -24.94
N GLU A 476 15.01 -18.30 -26.11
CA GLU A 476 15.88 -19.38 -26.62
C GLU A 476 17.17 -19.55 -25.79
#